data_e557e0d01f5cdb465bef5edf006085d0
#
_entry.id   e557e0d01f5cdb465bef5edf006085d0
#
_cell.length_a   1.000
_cell.length_b   1.000
_cell.length_c   1.000
_cell.angle_alpha   90.00
_cell.angle_beta   90.00
_cell.angle_gamma   90.00
#
_symmetry.space_group_name_H-M   'P 1'
#
loop_
_entity.id
_entity.type
_entity.pdbx_description
1 polymer ?
#
loop_
_entity_poly.entity_id
_entity_poly.type
_entity_poly.pdbx_seq_one_letter_code
_entity_poly.pdbx_strand_id
1 'polypeptide(L)'
;TELQAVNQILASVGQAPVTTLTTDETFVLNEVSSFTGSISGTTLTTTTANIPVGTYIGGLGVTVGTSIAVAGVEVSPATDPVTYSYTVNISQTVSSRILTQSIATSRIESQTNPDVAIALNTLREVSREVQSEGWSFNKESDYPITPDSSNEVIIANNILHMDLNRTYTQNLDRDSINREGKLYDKTAHSFTWTDATLYVDVIWYFDWSSIPTVIQAFIIARAAAIVSSRIIGDPNQYQILIQKEAFAKSTALEYECNQGDYSFFGAPKGGNFYKSYQPFHTLQR
;
A
#
# COMPACT_ATOMS: atom_id res chain seq x y z
N THR A 1 -10.56 0.54 11.68
CA THR A 1 -10.57 0.82 10.22
C THR A 1 -10.04 2.24 9.96
N GLU A 2 -9.47 2.49 8.77
CA GLU A 2 -9.05 3.85 8.36
C GLU A 2 -10.20 4.86 8.45
N LEU A 3 -11.42 4.46 8.12
CA LEU A 3 -12.62 5.31 8.24
C LEU A 3 -12.85 5.79 9.68
N GLN A 4 -12.70 4.90 10.67
CA GLN A 4 -12.83 5.29 12.08
C GLN A 4 -11.73 6.26 12.50
N ALA A 5 -10.49 6.05 12.04
CA ALA A 5 -9.38 6.94 12.33
C ALA A 5 -9.61 8.35 11.73
N VAL A 6 -10.03 8.43 10.47
CA VAL A 6 -10.36 9.70 9.81
C VAL A 6 -11.51 10.41 10.53
N ASN A 7 -12.56 9.68 10.95
CA ASN A 7 -13.67 10.26 11.70
C ASN A 7 -13.23 10.80 13.07
N GLN A 8 -12.27 10.15 13.75
CA GLN A 8 -11.71 10.69 15.00
C GLN A 8 -10.91 11.97 14.76
N ILE A 9 -10.15 12.03 13.66
CA ILE A 9 -9.43 13.25 13.26
C ILE A 9 -10.42 14.37 12.94
N LEU A 10 -11.45 14.10 12.12
CA LEU A 10 -12.49 15.09 11.78
C LEU A 10 -13.23 15.61 13.03
N ALA A 11 -13.58 14.72 13.95
CA ALA A 11 -14.20 15.10 15.23
C ALA A 11 -13.29 16.02 16.06
N SER A 12 -11.96 15.82 16.01
CA SER A 12 -11.02 16.68 16.74
C SER A 12 -10.93 18.10 16.18
N VAL A 13 -11.31 18.31 14.92
CA VAL A 13 -11.38 19.62 14.26
C VAL A 13 -12.80 20.16 14.12
N GLY A 14 -13.78 19.51 14.80
CA GLY A 14 -15.18 19.97 14.81
C GLY A 14 -15.96 19.68 13.53
N GLN A 15 -15.44 18.80 12.67
CA GLN A 15 -16.13 18.36 11.46
C GLN A 15 -17.04 17.14 11.72
N ALA A 16 -18.09 17.01 10.91
CA ALA A 16 -19.00 15.88 11.01
C ALA A 16 -18.34 14.58 10.52
N PRO A 17 -18.65 13.43 11.14
CA PRO A 17 -18.15 12.14 10.66
C PRO A 17 -18.72 11.80 9.29
N VAL A 18 -17.93 11.06 8.50
CA VAL A 18 -18.32 10.58 7.17
C VAL A 18 -18.55 9.07 7.17
N THR A 19 -19.37 8.60 6.26
CA THR A 19 -19.70 7.17 6.11
C THR A 19 -18.75 6.44 5.16
N THR A 20 -18.11 7.17 4.26
CA THR A 20 -17.17 6.64 3.25
C THR A 20 -15.97 7.58 3.10
N LEU A 21 -14.78 7.03 2.82
CA LEU A 21 -13.56 7.81 2.57
C LEU A 21 -13.43 8.26 1.12
N THR A 22 -14.02 7.49 0.21
CA THR A 22 -14.07 7.76 -1.23
C THR A 22 -15.50 7.63 -1.68
N THR A 23 -15.94 8.49 -2.58
CA THR A 23 -17.13 8.21 -3.38
C THR A 23 -16.81 7.15 -4.42
N ASP A 24 -17.85 6.47 -4.88
CA ASP A 24 -17.77 5.45 -5.93
C ASP A 24 -16.82 5.90 -7.05
N GLU A 25 -15.96 4.98 -7.48
CA GLU A 25 -15.06 5.22 -8.58
C GLU A 25 -15.85 5.60 -9.82
N THR A 26 -15.86 6.87 -10.15
CA THR A 26 -16.50 7.33 -11.37
C THR A 26 -15.47 7.21 -12.50
N PHE A 27 -15.61 6.17 -13.31
CA PHE A 27 -14.84 6.05 -14.53
C PHE A 27 -15.44 6.99 -15.58
N VAL A 28 -14.64 7.84 -16.17
CA VAL A 28 -15.02 8.51 -17.40
C VAL A 28 -14.76 7.53 -18.54
N LEU A 29 -15.84 6.96 -19.06
CA LEU A 29 -15.79 6.06 -20.20
C LEU A 29 -15.87 6.93 -21.47
N ASN A 30 -14.80 6.93 -22.25
CA ASN A 30 -14.86 7.47 -23.61
C ASN A 30 -15.35 6.38 -24.55
N GLU A 31 -16.47 6.63 -25.18
CA GLU A 31 -16.99 5.77 -26.25
C GLU A 31 -16.01 5.80 -27.43
N VAL A 32 -15.50 4.62 -27.78
CA VAL A 32 -14.53 4.47 -28.88
C VAL A 32 -15.26 4.13 -30.18
N SER A 33 -16.19 3.20 -30.12
CA SER A 33 -17.04 2.82 -31.27
C SER A 33 -18.26 2.04 -30.79
N SER A 34 -19.22 1.87 -31.73
CA SER A 34 -20.39 1.02 -31.54
C SER A 34 -20.34 -0.19 -32.44
N PHE A 35 -20.92 -1.29 -32.00
CA PHE A 35 -21.01 -2.55 -32.73
C PHE A 35 -22.30 -3.28 -32.38
N THR A 36 -22.71 -4.24 -33.24
CA THR A 36 -23.87 -5.07 -32.96
C THR A 36 -23.44 -6.39 -32.31
N GLY A 37 -24.05 -6.72 -31.18
CA GLY A 37 -23.74 -7.95 -30.44
C GLY A 37 -24.86 -8.39 -29.53
N SER A 38 -24.75 -9.61 -29.02
CA SER A 38 -25.63 -10.19 -28.02
C SER A 38 -24.81 -10.82 -26.88
N ILE A 39 -25.37 -10.85 -25.66
CA ILE A 39 -24.72 -11.49 -24.52
C ILE A 39 -25.65 -12.59 -24.01
N SER A 40 -25.09 -13.79 -23.82
CA SER A 40 -25.79 -14.94 -23.21
C SER A 40 -24.87 -15.53 -22.11
N GLY A 41 -25.29 -15.40 -20.88
CA GLY A 41 -24.41 -15.71 -19.74
C GLY A 41 -23.19 -14.79 -19.72
N THR A 42 -22.02 -15.35 -19.78
CA THR A 42 -20.75 -14.61 -19.88
C THR A 42 -20.20 -14.52 -21.31
N THR A 43 -20.95 -14.97 -22.31
CA THR A 43 -20.51 -15.00 -23.71
C THR A 43 -21.08 -13.82 -24.47
N LEU A 44 -20.24 -12.94 -24.97
CA LEU A 44 -20.58 -11.86 -25.92
C LEU A 44 -20.29 -12.37 -27.33
N THR A 45 -21.30 -12.39 -28.19
CA THR A 45 -21.17 -12.75 -29.62
C THR A 45 -21.35 -11.50 -30.46
N THR A 46 -20.41 -11.24 -31.36
CA THR A 46 -20.41 -10.05 -32.25
C THR A 46 -19.67 -10.35 -33.55
N THR A 47 -19.89 -9.51 -34.54
CA THR A 47 -19.11 -9.53 -35.81
C THR A 47 -17.85 -8.64 -35.74
N THR A 48 -17.63 -7.94 -34.63
CA THR A 48 -16.48 -7.05 -34.44
C THR A 48 -15.28 -7.84 -33.92
N ALA A 49 -14.19 -7.81 -34.67
CA ALA A 49 -12.91 -8.37 -34.29
C ALA A 49 -12.11 -7.45 -33.34
N ASN A 50 -11.15 -8.03 -32.61
CA ASN A 50 -10.10 -7.30 -31.89
C ASN A 50 -10.59 -6.30 -30.83
N ILE A 51 -11.68 -6.62 -30.10
CA ILE A 51 -12.04 -5.84 -28.91
C ILE A 51 -11.04 -6.16 -27.80
N PRO A 52 -10.27 -5.18 -27.27
CA PRO A 52 -9.25 -5.44 -26.26
C PRO A 52 -9.84 -5.94 -24.92
N VAL A 53 -9.10 -6.77 -24.20
CA VAL A 53 -9.43 -7.15 -22.82
C VAL A 53 -9.42 -5.91 -21.94
N GLY A 54 -10.38 -5.78 -21.02
CA GLY A 54 -10.57 -4.62 -20.16
C GLY A 54 -11.46 -3.53 -20.78
N THR A 55 -11.86 -3.65 -22.06
CA THR A 55 -12.81 -2.72 -22.68
C THR A 55 -14.18 -2.85 -22.03
N TYR A 56 -14.79 -1.73 -21.64
CA TYR A 56 -16.15 -1.70 -21.09
C TYR A 56 -17.18 -1.77 -22.20
N ILE A 57 -18.22 -2.54 -21.96
CA ILE A 57 -19.35 -2.73 -22.89
C ILE A 57 -20.57 -2.05 -22.29
N GLY A 58 -21.13 -1.12 -23.03
CA GLY A 58 -22.34 -0.38 -22.70
C GLY A 58 -23.47 -0.64 -23.67
N GLY A 59 -24.68 -0.27 -23.28
CA GLY A 59 -25.86 -0.37 -24.13
C GLY A 59 -27.13 -0.64 -23.33
N LEU A 60 -28.28 -0.50 -23.99
CA LEU A 60 -29.57 -0.74 -23.33
C LEU A 60 -29.69 -2.21 -22.87
N GLY A 61 -29.89 -2.42 -21.59
CA GLY A 61 -30.01 -3.75 -20.96
C GLY A 61 -28.67 -4.41 -20.61
N VAL A 62 -27.53 -3.74 -20.84
CA VAL A 62 -26.24 -4.18 -20.36
C VAL A 62 -26.03 -3.67 -18.92
N THR A 63 -25.61 -4.57 -18.02
CA THR A 63 -25.30 -4.23 -16.63
C THR A 63 -24.10 -3.30 -16.57
N VAL A 64 -24.18 -2.23 -15.80
CA VAL A 64 -23.08 -1.28 -15.59
C VAL A 64 -21.85 -2.02 -15.03
N GLY A 65 -20.65 -1.70 -15.57
CA GLY A 65 -19.42 -2.37 -15.19
C GLY A 65 -19.09 -3.63 -15.98
N THR A 66 -19.90 -3.98 -16.99
CA THR A 66 -19.58 -5.09 -17.90
C THR A 66 -18.34 -4.76 -18.72
N SER A 67 -17.35 -5.63 -18.69
CA SER A 67 -16.09 -5.49 -19.44
C SER A 67 -15.66 -6.83 -20.06
N ILE A 68 -14.81 -6.75 -21.08
CA ILE A 68 -14.22 -7.94 -21.70
C ILE A 68 -13.18 -8.55 -20.75
N ALA A 69 -13.42 -9.76 -20.31
CA ALA A 69 -12.54 -10.52 -19.42
C ALA A 69 -11.54 -11.41 -20.19
N VAL A 70 -11.95 -11.96 -21.35
CA VAL A 70 -11.09 -12.80 -22.18
C VAL A 70 -11.19 -12.36 -23.64
N ALA A 71 -10.06 -12.34 -24.33
CA ALA A 71 -9.96 -11.98 -25.74
C ALA A 71 -10.87 -12.86 -26.63
N GLY A 72 -11.37 -12.27 -27.68
CA GLY A 72 -12.30 -12.94 -28.61
C GLY A 72 -11.64 -14.03 -29.42
N VAL A 73 -12.42 -15.11 -29.63
CA VAL A 73 -12.06 -16.23 -30.50
C VAL A 73 -13.06 -16.26 -31.67
N GLU A 74 -12.56 -16.51 -32.85
CA GLU A 74 -13.40 -16.69 -34.03
C GLU A 74 -14.23 -17.96 -33.88
N VAL A 75 -15.55 -17.85 -33.94
CA VAL A 75 -16.47 -18.97 -33.69
C VAL A 75 -16.84 -19.69 -35.00
N SER A 76 -16.92 -18.96 -36.10
CA SER A 76 -17.31 -19.53 -37.38
C SER A 76 -16.61 -18.83 -38.55
N PRO A 77 -15.49 -19.39 -39.03
CA PRO A 77 -14.77 -18.83 -40.18
C PRO A 77 -15.52 -19.02 -41.52
N ALA A 78 -16.57 -19.84 -41.54
CA ALA A 78 -17.32 -20.17 -42.77
C ALA A 78 -18.57 -19.28 -42.99
N THR A 79 -18.91 -18.38 -42.04
CA THR A 79 -20.05 -17.47 -42.17
C THR A 79 -19.61 -16.08 -42.55
N ASP A 80 -20.31 -15.46 -43.49
CA ASP A 80 -20.13 -14.06 -43.83
C ASP A 80 -21.34 -13.25 -43.29
N PRO A 81 -21.21 -12.37 -42.34
CA PRO A 81 -19.95 -11.93 -41.66
C PRO A 81 -19.42 -12.90 -40.60
N VAL A 82 -18.10 -12.93 -40.44
CA VAL A 82 -17.41 -13.72 -39.42
C VAL A 82 -17.86 -13.30 -38.03
N THR A 83 -18.09 -14.27 -37.13
CA THR A 83 -18.52 -14.01 -35.75
C THR A 83 -17.43 -14.33 -34.75
N TYR A 84 -17.30 -13.48 -33.73
CA TYR A 84 -16.35 -13.59 -32.64
C TYR A 84 -17.07 -13.80 -31.31
N SER A 85 -16.51 -14.62 -30.46
CA SER A 85 -16.99 -14.86 -29.09
C SER A 85 -15.99 -14.32 -28.08
N TYR A 86 -16.43 -13.42 -27.23
CA TYR A 86 -15.67 -12.84 -26.11
C TYR A 86 -16.27 -13.27 -24.78
N THR A 87 -15.47 -13.34 -23.73
CA THR A 87 -16.01 -13.55 -22.38
C THR A 87 -16.10 -12.22 -21.66
N VAL A 88 -17.27 -11.93 -21.10
CA VAL A 88 -17.49 -10.75 -20.24
C VAL A 88 -17.45 -11.13 -18.76
N ASN A 89 -17.10 -10.17 -17.90
CA ASN A 89 -16.95 -10.36 -16.45
C ASN A 89 -18.29 -10.55 -15.72
N ILE A 90 -19.41 -10.08 -16.28
CA ILE A 90 -20.74 -10.15 -15.65
C ILE A 90 -21.66 -11.04 -16.50
N SER A 91 -22.25 -12.07 -15.86
CA SER A 91 -23.22 -12.95 -16.49
C SER A 91 -24.57 -12.24 -16.65
N GLN A 92 -25.09 -12.17 -17.89
CA GLN A 92 -26.34 -11.48 -18.22
C GLN A 92 -26.92 -11.96 -19.54
N THR A 93 -28.15 -11.58 -19.84
CA THR A 93 -28.79 -11.91 -21.13
C THR A 93 -29.20 -10.62 -21.84
N VAL A 94 -28.56 -10.33 -22.96
CA VAL A 94 -28.82 -9.15 -23.79
C VAL A 94 -29.08 -9.65 -25.25
N SER A 95 -30.29 -9.42 -25.76
CA SER A 95 -30.61 -9.72 -27.15
C SER A 95 -29.77 -8.87 -28.11
N SER A 96 -29.60 -9.36 -29.35
CA SER A 96 -28.79 -8.68 -30.36
C SER A 96 -29.26 -7.25 -30.59
N ARG A 97 -28.32 -6.31 -30.36
CA ARG A 97 -28.52 -4.86 -30.47
C ARG A 97 -27.21 -4.10 -30.64
N ILE A 98 -27.29 -2.80 -30.84
CA ILE A 98 -26.12 -1.92 -30.84
C ILE A 98 -25.58 -1.82 -29.40
N LEU A 99 -24.34 -2.18 -29.25
CA LEU A 99 -23.54 -2.05 -28.03
C LEU A 99 -22.43 -1.04 -28.29
N THR A 100 -21.95 -0.38 -27.24
CA THR A 100 -20.84 0.55 -27.31
C THR A 100 -19.64 -0.04 -26.61
N GLN A 101 -18.45 0.12 -27.20
CA GLN A 101 -17.19 -0.15 -26.51
C GLN A 101 -16.60 1.16 -26.00
N SER A 102 -16.19 1.16 -24.75
CA SER A 102 -15.65 2.32 -24.07
C SER A 102 -14.36 1.96 -23.35
N ILE A 103 -13.38 2.86 -23.40
CA ILE A 103 -12.13 2.72 -22.66
C ILE A 103 -12.16 3.69 -21.48
N ALA A 104 -11.80 3.20 -20.28
CA ALA A 104 -11.60 4.07 -19.14
C ALA A 104 -10.36 4.93 -19.37
N THR A 105 -10.55 6.25 -19.55
CA THR A 105 -9.47 7.18 -19.82
C THR A 105 -8.89 7.83 -18.59
N SER A 106 -9.66 7.90 -17.50
CA SER A 106 -9.19 8.42 -16.22
C SER A 106 -10.02 7.85 -15.09
N ARG A 107 -9.34 7.56 -13.99
CA ARG A 107 -9.96 7.28 -12.71
C ARG A 107 -10.09 8.61 -11.97
N ILE A 108 -11.29 9.14 -11.88
CA ILE A 108 -11.56 10.31 -11.04
C ILE A 108 -11.94 9.76 -9.67
N GLU A 109 -11.01 9.80 -8.73
CA GLU A 109 -11.34 9.66 -7.30
C GLU A 109 -12.07 10.96 -6.89
N SER A 110 -13.38 10.96 -6.97
CA SER A 110 -14.19 12.04 -6.47
C SER A 110 -14.16 12.02 -4.96
N GLN A 111 -13.31 12.84 -4.36
CA GLN A 111 -13.32 13.07 -2.93
C GLN A 111 -14.46 14.03 -2.62
N THR A 112 -15.47 13.54 -1.92
CA THR A 112 -16.70 14.29 -1.62
C THR A 112 -16.50 15.48 -0.69
N ASN A 113 -15.41 15.49 0.10
CA ASN A 113 -15.09 16.57 1.03
C ASN A 113 -13.56 16.78 1.07
N PRO A 114 -13.07 17.99 0.78
CA PRO A 114 -11.65 18.29 0.83
C PRO A 114 -11.03 18.06 2.22
N ASP A 115 -11.78 18.27 3.30
CA ASP A 115 -11.28 18.05 4.65
C ASP A 115 -11.05 16.57 4.94
N VAL A 116 -11.89 15.67 4.40
CA VAL A 116 -11.70 14.21 4.46
C VAL A 116 -10.43 13.80 3.73
N ALA A 117 -10.19 14.39 2.56
CA ALA A 117 -8.97 14.15 1.78
C ALA A 117 -7.71 14.57 2.54
N ILE A 118 -7.73 15.75 3.13
CA ILE A 118 -6.63 16.27 3.94
C ILE A 118 -6.40 15.33 5.14
N ALA A 119 -7.46 14.94 5.85
CA ALA A 119 -7.36 14.05 6.99
C ALA A 119 -6.81 12.67 6.62
N LEU A 120 -7.30 12.05 5.54
CA LEU A 120 -6.85 10.74 5.07
C LEU A 120 -5.38 10.76 4.60
N ASN A 121 -5.01 11.76 3.79
CA ASN A 121 -3.64 11.90 3.31
C ASN A 121 -2.67 12.14 4.48
N THR A 122 -3.07 13.00 5.44
CA THR A 122 -2.25 13.25 6.64
C THR A 122 -2.15 12.00 7.51
N LEU A 123 -3.22 11.22 7.66
CA LEU A 123 -3.19 9.96 8.40
C LEU A 123 -2.16 8.98 7.78
N ARG A 124 -2.18 8.84 6.46
CA ARG A 124 -1.25 7.96 5.73
C ARG A 124 0.20 8.46 5.78
N GLU A 125 0.41 9.78 5.67
CA GLU A 125 1.72 10.42 5.82
C GLU A 125 2.31 10.14 7.21
N VAL A 126 1.53 10.42 8.26
CA VAL A 126 1.93 10.20 9.66
C VAL A 126 2.11 8.70 9.96
N SER A 127 1.25 7.84 9.42
CA SER A 127 1.40 6.39 9.57
C SER A 127 2.76 5.91 9.03
N ARG A 128 3.15 6.38 7.86
CA ARG A 128 4.46 6.05 7.27
C ARG A 128 5.62 6.61 8.11
N GLU A 129 5.50 7.84 8.59
CA GLU A 129 6.50 8.48 9.43
C GLU A 129 6.70 7.72 10.75
N VAL A 130 5.62 7.42 11.47
CA VAL A 130 5.67 6.70 12.75
C VAL A 130 6.21 5.29 12.57
N GLN A 131 5.79 4.57 11.52
CA GLN A 131 6.30 3.22 11.25
C GLN A 131 7.78 3.22 10.87
N SER A 132 8.29 4.29 10.25
CA SER A 132 9.72 4.41 9.91
C SER A 132 10.64 4.57 11.12
N GLU A 133 10.08 4.91 12.31
CA GLU A 133 10.85 4.93 13.57
C GLU A 133 11.35 3.52 13.96
N GLY A 134 10.71 2.46 13.48
CA GLY A 134 11.13 1.06 13.70
C GLY A 134 10.75 0.53 15.08
N TRP A 135 9.47 0.19 15.23
CA TRP A 135 8.89 -0.38 16.45
C TRP A 135 9.07 -1.91 16.47
N SER A 136 8.94 -2.52 17.64
CA SER A 136 9.07 -3.99 17.78
C SER A 136 8.12 -4.79 16.90
N PHE A 137 6.93 -4.24 16.58
CA PHE A 137 5.96 -4.92 15.73
C PHE A 137 6.34 -4.92 14.23
N ASN A 138 7.16 -3.99 13.77
CA ASN A 138 7.50 -3.85 12.34
C ASN A 138 8.99 -3.88 12.05
N LYS A 139 9.84 -4.10 13.05
CA LYS A 139 11.28 -4.24 12.90
C LYS A 139 11.68 -5.70 13.05
N GLU A 140 12.36 -6.23 12.06
CA GLU A 140 12.94 -7.56 12.08
C GLU A 140 14.45 -7.46 11.91
N SER A 141 15.18 -8.15 12.79
CA SER A 141 16.62 -8.29 12.69
C SER A 141 16.98 -9.68 12.19
N ASP A 142 18.12 -9.79 11.51
CA ASP A 142 18.62 -11.05 10.97
C ASP A 142 17.68 -11.68 9.90
N TYR A 143 16.94 -10.83 9.14
CA TYR A 143 16.06 -11.32 8.08
C TYR A 143 16.88 -11.84 6.89
N PRO A 144 16.71 -13.11 6.47
CA PRO A 144 17.47 -13.69 5.37
C PRO A 144 16.93 -13.23 4.02
N ILE A 145 17.77 -12.69 3.16
CA ILE A 145 17.46 -12.33 1.78
C ILE A 145 18.40 -13.02 0.84
N THR A 146 17.86 -13.54 -0.26
CA THR A 146 18.62 -14.16 -1.33
C THR A 146 18.65 -13.22 -2.53
N PRO A 147 19.83 -12.89 -3.08
CA PRO A 147 19.92 -12.16 -4.34
C PRO A 147 19.22 -12.92 -5.49
N ASP A 148 18.72 -12.18 -6.46
CA ASP A 148 18.10 -12.76 -7.66
C ASP A 148 19.11 -13.39 -8.62
N SER A 149 18.64 -13.85 -9.81
CA SER A 149 19.49 -14.45 -10.85
C SER A 149 20.53 -13.49 -11.43
N SER A 150 20.35 -12.18 -11.22
CA SER A 150 21.31 -11.13 -11.62
C SER A 150 22.26 -10.76 -10.49
N ASN A 151 22.21 -11.49 -9.37
CA ASN A 151 22.89 -11.19 -8.13
C ASN A 151 22.51 -9.80 -7.54
N GLU A 152 21.30 -9.35 -7.74
CA GLU A 152 20.78 -8.10 -7.20
C GLU A 152 19.72 -8.38 -6.10
N VAL A 153 19.57 -7.47 -5.15
CA VAL A 153 18.52 -7.54 -4.13
C VAL A 153 17.53 -6.42 -4.40
N ILE A 154 16.31 -6.79 -4.82
CA ILE A 154 15.21 -5.87 -5.06
C ILE A 154 14.51 -5.59 -3.72
N ILE A 155 14.33 -4.32 -3.39
CA ILE A 155 13.66 -3.87 -2.18
C ILE A 155 12.18 -3.70 -2.48
N ALA A 156 11.33 -4.45 -1.79
CA ALA A 156 9.88 -4.37 -1.96
C ALA A 156 9.34 -3.02 -1.46
N ASN A 157 8.24 -2.54 -2.05
CA ASN A 157 7.63 -1.24 -1.72
C ASN A 157 7.11 -1.12 -0.28
N ASN A 158 6.90 -2.24 0.38
CA ASN A 158 6.50 -2.32 1.78
C ASN A 158 7.68 -2.35 2.77
N ILE A 159 8.89 -2.10 2.30
CA ILE A 159 10.08 -1.96 3.14
C ILE A 159 10.40 -0.47 3.28
N LEU A 160 10.38 0.03 4.52
CA LEU A 160 10.71 1.42 4.84
C LEU A 160 12.20 1.63 5.01
N HIS A 161 12.87 0.66 5.62
CA HIS A 161 14.31 0.68 5.84
C HIS A 161 14.88 -0.72 5.74
N MET A 162 16.06 -0.84 5.15
CA MET A 162 16.82 -2.09 5.07
C MET A 162 18.31 -1.77 5.17
N ASP A 163 18.99 -2.44 6.08
CA ASP A 163 20.43 -2.33 6.25
C ASP A 163 21.04 -3.70 6.54
N LEU A 164 22.32 -3.88 6.18
CA LEU A 164 23.06 -5.11 6.47
C LEU A 164 23.25 -5.28 7.98
N ASN A 165 22.94 -6.48 8.48
CA ASN A 165 23.21 -6.78 9.87
C ASN A 165 24.70 -6.99 10.09
N ARG A 166 25.32 -6.11 10.87
CA ARG A 166 26.76 -6.11 11.18
C ARG A 166 27.19 -7.17 12.18
N THR A 167 26.27 -7.95 12.72
CA THR A 167 26.61 -9.08 13.60
C THR A 167 27.34 -10.19 12.82
N TYR A 168 27.11 -10.26 11.54
CA TYR A 168 27.75 -11.25 10.65
C TYR A 168 29.08 -10.74 10.13
N THR A 169 30.14 -11.57 10.26
CA THR A 169 31.51 -11.24 9.84
C THR A 169 31.60 -10.84 8.36
N GLN A 170 30.79 -11.44 7.49
CA GLN A 170 30.72 -11.12 6.07
C GLN A 170 30.22 -9.71 5.78
N ASN A 171 29.51 -9.08 6.73
CA ASN A 171 28.91 -7.75 6.58
C ASN A 171 29.73 -6.63 7.26
N LEU A 172 30.83 -6.96 7.98
CA LEU A 172 31.56 -5.98 8.79
C LEU A 172 32.19 -4.85 7.97
N ASP A 173 32.68 -5.17 6.78
CA ASP A 173 33.39 -4.22 5.90
C ASP A 173 32.47 -3.67 4.79
N ARG A 174 31.17 -3.95 4.85
CA ARG A 174 30.18 -3.53 3.86
C ARG A 174 29.22 -2.50 4.45
N ASP A 175 28.76 -1.58 3.62
CA ASP A 175 27.76 -0.59 3.99
C ASP A 175 26.71 -0.51 2.88
N SER A 176 25.45 -0.76 3.23
CA SER A 176 24.35 -0.84 2.28
C SER A 176 23.41 0.34 2.35
N ILE A 177 22.79 0.66 1.24
CA ILE A 177 21.75 1.68 1.14
C ILE A 177 20.74 1.30 0.06
N ASN A 178 19.49 1.74 0.24
CA ASN A 178 18.49 1.67 -0.83
C ASN A 178 18.80 2.72 -1.91
N ARG A 179 19.02 2.26 -3.14
CA ARG A 179 19.20 3.10 -4.32
C ARG A 179 18.41 2.51 -5.48
N GLU A 180 17.54 3.28 -6.09
CA GLU A 180 16.70 2.86 -7.22
C GLU A 180 15.83 1.59 -6.93
N GLY A 181 15.39 1.42 -5.67
CA GLY A 181 14.62 0.24 -5.28
C GLY A 181 15.44 -1.05 -5.15
N LYS A 182 16.76 -0.94 -5.13
CA LYS A 182 17.71 -2.05 -4.95
C LYS A 182 18.67 -1.78 -3.80
N LEU A 183 19.18 -2.85 -3.20
CA LEU A 183 20.22 -2.76 -2.20
C LEU A 183 21.56 -2.48 -2.87
N TYR A 184 22.17 -1.36 -2.56
CA TYR A 184 23.45 -0.92 -3.13
C TYR A 184 24.57 -1.02 -2.08
N ASP A 185 25.66 -1.68 -2.42
CA ASP A 185 26.88 -1.70 -1.59
C ASP A 185 27.69 -0.44 -1.84
N LYS A 186 27.80 0.41 -0.79
CA LYS A 186 28.57 1.66 -0.84
C LYS A 186 30.07 1.42 -0.85
N THR A 187 30.53 0.31 -0.30
CA THR A 187 31.96 -0.04 -0.22
C THR A 187 32.47 -0.59 -1.55
N ALA A 188 31.72 -1.51 -2.15
CA ALA A 188 32.05 -2.07 -3.46
C ALA A 188 31.59 -1.21 -4.65
N HIS A 189 30.79 -0.16 -4.40
CA HIS A 189 30.17 0.69 -5.43
C HIS A 189 29.34 -0.11 -6.45
N SER A 190 28.62 -1.16 -6.01
CA SER A 190 27.94 -2.12 -6.88
C SER A 190 26.55 -2.48 -6.34
N PHE A 191 25.65 -2.89 -7.24
CA PHE A 191 24.37 -3.53 -6.91
C PHE A 191 24.49 -5.05 -6.79
N THR A 192 25.67 -5.61 -7.13
CA THR A 192 25.88 -7.05 -7.24
C THR A 192 26.33 -7.65 -5.91
N TRP A 193 25.64 -8.67 -5.45
CA TRP A 193 25.87 -9.40 -4.21
C TRP A 193 26.25 -10.84 -4.54
N THR A 194 27.43 -11.27 -4.11
CA THR A 194 27.96 -12.62 -4.41
C THR A 194 27.59 -13.66 -3.35
N ASP A 195 26.99 -13.22 -2.26
CA ASP A 195 26.60 -14.09 -1.16
C ASP A 195 25.33 -14.88 -1.50
N ALA A 196 25.28 -16.15 -1.13
CA ALA A 196 24.08 -16.98 -1.30
C ALA A 196 22.88 -16.48 -0.46
N THR A 197 23.18 -15.90 0.70
CA THR A 197 22.17 -15.32 1.60
C THR A 197 22.78 -14.14 2.33
N LEU A 198 22.06 -13.01 2.33
CA LEU A 198 22.40 -11.82 3.09
C LEU A 198 21.48 -11.75 4.31
N TYR A 199 22.00 -11.35 5.46
CA TYR A 199 21.22 -11.10 6.66
C TYR A 199 21.11 -9.60 6.87
N VAL A 200 19.88 -9.11 6.93
CA VAL A 200 19.55 -7.68 6.99
C VAL A 200 18.65 -7.36 8.17
N ASP A 201 18.71 -6.13 8.63
CA ASP A 201 17.74 -5.54 9.55
C ASP A 201 16.73 -4.76 8.70
N VAL A 202 15.44 -5.10 8.85
CA VAL A 202 14.37 -4.57 8.02
C VAL A 202 13.33 -3.87 8.89
N ILE A 203 12.82 -2.73 8.42
CA ILE A 203 11.63 -2.08 8.95
C ILE A 203 10.55 -2.16 7.88
N TRP A 204 9.46 -2.85 8.22
CA TRP A 204 8.32 -3.07 7.35
C TRP A 204 7.30 -1.93 7.44
N TYR A 205 6.63 -1.67 6.33
CA TYR A 205 5.41 -0.90 6.30
C TYR A 205 4.21 -1.84 6.31
N PHE A 206 3.35 -1.69 7.30
CA PHE A 206 2.12 -2.45 7.42
C PHE A 206 0.90 -1.59 7.13
N ASP A 207 -0.12 -2.21 6.56
CA ASP A 207 -1.43 -1.59 6.37
C ASP A 207 -2.09 -1.29 7.71
N TRP A 208 -3.00 -0.32 7.71
CA TRP A 208 -3.68 0.17 8.91
C TRP A 208 -4.25 -0.94 9.80
N SER A 209 -4.83 -1.99 9.21
CA SER A 209 -5.43 -3.11 9.93
C SER A 209 -4.44 -3.97 10.72
N SER A 210 -3.17 -3.94 10.34
CA SER A 210 -2.10 -4.75 10.93
C SER A 210 -1.28 -4.01 11.99
N ILE A 211 -1.54 -2.71 12.18
CA ILE A 211 -0.86 -1.89 13.18
C ILE A 211 -1.49 -2.13 14.57
N PRO A 212 -0.70 -2.29 15.65
CA PRO A 212 -1.21 -2.38 17.01
C PRO A 212 -2.06 -1.17 17.39
N THR A 213 -3.15 -1.39 18.12
CA THR A 213 -4.12 -0.34 18.48
C THR A 213 -3.52 0.85 19.23
N VAL A 214 -2.50 0.60 20.04
CA VAL A 214 -1.79 1.65 20.79
C VAL A 214 -1.01 2.57 19.83
N ILE A 215 -0.35 2.00 18.84
CA ILE A 215 0.35 2.74 17.79
C ILE A 215 -0.64 3.47 16.88
N GLN A 216 -1.79 2.84 16.54
CA GLN A 216 -2.87 3.51 15.81
C GLN A 216 -3.36 4.77 16.57
N ALA A 217 -3.53 4.68 17.90
CA ALA A 217 -3.95 5.81 18.73
C ALA A 217 -2.92 6.95 18.70
N PHE A 218 -1.63 6.63 18.72
CA PHE A 218 -0.57 7.64 18.58
C PHE A 218 -0.58 8.29 17.19
N ILE A 219 -0.70 7.49 16.12
CA ILE A 219 -0.80 8.00 14.73
C ILE A 219 -2.00 8.95 14.59
N ILE A 220 -3.17 8.57 15.13
CA ILE A 220 -4.38 9.40 15.08
C ILE A 220 -4.17 10.72 15.83
N ALA A 221 -3.60 10.68 17.04
CA ALA A 221 -3.37 11.88 17.84
C ALA A 221 -2.41 12.86 17.14
N ARG A 222 -1.33 12.36 16.54
CA ARG A 222 -0.36 13.15 15.77
C ARG A 222 -0.98 13.71 14.49
N ALA A 223 -1.73 12.89 13.75
CA ALA A 223 -2.44 13.33 12.55
C ALA A 223 -3.49 14.40 12.88
N ALA A 224 -4.23 14.28 13.99
CA ALA A 224 -5.20 15.25 14.44
C ALA A 224 -4.57 16.62 14.75
N ALA A 225 -3.40 16.65 15.38
CA ALA A 225 -2.67 17.89 15.64
C ALA A 225 -2.27 18.59 14.32
N ILE A 226 -1.74 17.84 13.37
CA ILE A 226 -1.34 18.36 12.05
C ILE A 226 -2.55 18.85 11.26
N VAL A 227 -3.63 18.07 11.19
CA VAL A 227 -4.87 18.43 10.47
C VAL A 227 -5.50 19.68 11.09
N SER A 228 -5.52 19.81 12.42
CA SER A 228 -6.01 21.01 13.10
C SER A 228 -5.25 22.27 12.67
N SER A 229 -3.93 22.18 12.54
CA SER A 229 -3.13 23.32 12.08
C SER A 229 -3.37 23.64 10.59
N ARG A 230 -3.67 22.63 9.76
CA ARG A 230 -3.92 22.81 8.32
C ARG A 230 -5.32 23.34 8.00
N ILE A 231 -6.35 22.95 8.79
CA ILE A 231 -7.76 23.29 8.52
C ILE A 231 -8.22 24.49 9.36
N ILE A 232 -7.95 24.49 10.66
CA ILE A 232 -8.51 25.51 11.59
C ILE A 232 -7.49 26.62 11.85
N GLY A 233 -6.24 26.26 12.14
CA GLY A 233 -5.18 27.21 12.48
C GLY A 233 -5.32 27.86 13.86
N ASP A 234 -6.15 27.31 14.78
CA ASP A 234 -6.30 27.83 16.15
C ASP A 234 -5.14 27.32 17.04
N PRO A 235 -4.32 28.24 17.60
CA PRO A 235 -3.19 27.87 18.45
C PRO A 235 -3.61 27.18 19.75
N ASN A 236 -4.77 27.53 20.33
CA ASN A 236 -5.23 26.93 21.59
C ASN A 236 -5.64 25.47 21.39
N GLN A 237 -6.39 25.20 20.34
CA GLN A 237 -6.79 23.82 19.98
C GLN A 237 -5.56 22.98 19.63
N TYR A 238 -4.63 23.53 18.88
CA TYR A 238 -3.36 22.87 18.55
C TYR A 238 -2.56 22.48 19.81
N GLN A 239 -2.47 23.35 20.80
CA GLN A 239 -1.80 23.07 22.09
C GLN A 239 -2.45 21.88 22.82
N ILE A 240 -3.78 21.80 22.84
CA ILE A 240 -4.53 20.69 23.46
C ILE A 240 -4.23 19.38 22.71
N LEU A 241 -4.20 19.41 21.38
CA LEU A 241 -3.94 18.23 20.57
C LEU A 241 -2.50 17.73 20.69
N ILE A 242 -1.51 18.62 20.80
CA ILE A 242 -0.10 18.25 21.10
C ILE A 242 0.02 17.57 22.47
N GLN A 243 -0.71 18.04 23.49
CA GLN A 243 -0.70 17.36 24.79
C GLN A 243 -1.28 15.94 24.70
N LYS A 244 -2.35 15.75 23.90
CA LYS A 244 -2.92 14.41 23.62
C LYS A 244 -1.93 13.54 22.84
N GLU A 245 -1.22 14.10 21.86
CA GLU A 245 -0.19 13.40 21.12
C GLU A 245 0.95 12.94 22.05
N ALA A 246 1.43 13.81 22.94
CA ALA A 246 2.48 13.48 23.90
C ALA A 246 2.04 12.34 24.84
N PHE A 247 0.79 12.36 25.30
CA PHE A 247 0.24 11.27 26.11
C PHE A 247 0.14 9.96 25.31
N ALA A 248 -0.39 10.01 24.09
CA ALA A 248 -0.49 8.83 23.22
C ALA A 248 0.91 8.26 22.89
N LYS A 249 1.90 9.12 22.65
CA LYS A 249 3.29 8.72 22.43
C LYS A 249 3.88 8.03 23.66
N SER A 250 3.65 8.55 24.86
CA SER A 250 4.15 7.91 26.09
C SER A 250 3.55 6.51 26.30
N THR A 251 2.27 6.34 26.01
CA THR A 251 1.59 5.03 26.06
C THR A 251 2.14 4.08 24.98
N ALA A 252 2.44 4.61 23.79
CA ALA A 252 3.06 3.81 22.72
C ALA A 252 4.48 3.35 23.11
N LEU A 253 5.27 4.20 23.74
CA LEU A 253 6.61 3.84 24.24
C LEU A 253 6.54 2.82 25.38
N GLU A 254 5.55 2.92 26.28
CA GLU A 254 5.30 1.90 27.31
C GLU A 254 4.97 0.54 26.70
N TYR A 255 4.10 0.52 25.68
CA TYR A 255 3.79 -0.69 24.92
C TYR A 255 5.05 -1.26 24.25
N GLU A 256 5.88 -0.41 23.62
CA GLU A 256 7.14 -0.80 23.00
C GLU A 256 8.11 -1.44 24.01
N CYS A 257 8.27 -0.82 25.19
CA CYS A 257 9.12 -1.38 26.23
C CYS A 257 8.64 -2.75 26.73
N ASN A 258 7.32 -2.93 26.83
CA ASN A 258 6.73 -4.21 27.27
C ASN A 258 6.81 -5.29 26.18
N GLN A 259 6.67 -4.90 24.90
CA GLN A 259 6.69 -5.83 23.77
C GLN A 259 8.12 -6.22 23.36
N GLY A 260 9.06 -5.28 23.47
CA GLY A 260 10.44 -5.47 23.03
C GLY A 260 11.31 -6.23 24.04
N ASP A 261 10.81 -6.49 25.25
CA ASP A 261 11.55 -7.17 26.35
C ASP A 261 12.95 -6.57 26.58
N TYR A 262 13.06 -5.24 26.40
CA TYR A 262 14.33 -4.53 26.57
C TYR A 262 14.83 -4.63 28.01
N SER A 263 16.06 -5.09 28.18
CA SER A 263 16.76 -5.08 29.47
C SER A 263 18.01 -4.22 29.38
N PHE A 264 18.56 -3.84 30.53
CA PHE A 264 19.84 -3.12 30.61
C PHE A 264 20.98 -3.84 29.88
N PHE A 265 20.90 -5.16 29.75
CA PHE A 265 21.88 -6.01 29.07
C PHE A 265 21.53 -6.29 27.58
N GLY A 266 20.49 -5.67 27.01
CA GLY A 266 19.98 -5.89 25.69
C GLY A 266 18.86 -6.94 25.64
N ALA A 267 18.18 -7.06 24.47
CA ALA A 267 17.16 -8.09 24.27
C ALA A 267 17.81 -9.47 24.21
N PRO A 268 17.25 -10.49 24.91
CA PRO A 268 17.80 -11.85 24.88
C PRO A 268 17.59 -12.48 23.50
N LYS A 269 18.65 -12.55 22.69
CA LYS A 269 18.64 -13.34 21.45
C LYS A 269 18.96 -14.80 21.79
N GLY A 270 17.99 -15.71 21.56
CA GLY A 270 18.24 -17.14 21.42
C GLY A 270 18.93 -17.84 22.61
N GLY A 271 18.51 -17.57 23.87
CA GLY A 271 18.96 -18.36 25.02
C GLY A 271 20.39 -18.08 25.53
N ASN A 272 21.15 -17.21 24.91
CA ASN A 272 22.45 -16.77 25.41
C ASN A 272 22.29 -15.50 26.25
N PHE A 273 22.01 -15.67 27.53
CA PHE A 273 21.81 -14.60 28.52
C PHE A 273 23.06 -13.77 28.86
N TYR A 274 24.23 -14.12 28.35
CA TYR A 274 25.49 -13.44 28.65
C TYR A 274 26.31 -13.20 27.37
N LYS A 275 25.99 -12.12 26.62
CA LYS A 275 27.07 -11.45 25.92
C LYS A 275 27.75 -10.55 26.94
N SER A 276 29.00 -10.89 27.33
CA SER A 276 29.79 -10.02 28.19
C SER A 276 29.85 -8.63 27.54
N TYR A 277 29.58 -7.58 28.32
CA TYR A 277 29.74 -6.19 27.88
C TYR A 277 31.14 -6.01 27.33
N GLN A 278 31.22 -5.78 26.02
CA GLN A 278 32.49 -5.46 25.35
C GLN A 278 32.44 -4.00 24.97
N PRO A 279 33.21 -3.12 25.67
CA PRO A 279 33.15 -1.69 25.47
C PRO A 279 33.37 -1.22 24.04
N PHE A 280 34.13 -1.97 23.24
CA PHE A 280 34.40 -1.61 21.85
C PHE A 280 33.19 -1.77 20.92
N HIS A 281 32.18 -2.58 21.26
CA HIS A 281 30.95 -2.68 20.48
C HIS A 281 30.11 -1.40 20.53
N THR A 282 30.27 -0.57 21.54
CA THR A 282 29.61 0.74 21.64
C THR A 282 30.27 1.81 20.76
N LEU A 283 31.48 1.54 20.28
CA LEU A 283 32.27 2.43 19.42
C LEU A 283 32.18 2.07 17.93
N GLN A 284 31.63 0.91 17.62
CA GLN A 284 31.34 0.50 16.25
C GLN A 284 29.96 1.05 15.85
N ARG A 285 30.00 2.14 15.09
CA ARG A 285 28.82 2.77 14.46
C ARG A 285 28.81 2.45 12.99
#